data_b87441cf756a86a51624be5d5cd66b98
#
_entry.id   b87441cf756a86a51624be5d5cd66b98
#
_cell.length_a   1.000
_cell.length_b   1.000
_cell.length_c   1.000
_cell.angle_alpha   90.00
_cell.angle_beta   90.00
_cell.angle_gamma   90.00
#
_symmetry.space_group_name_H-M   'P 1'
#
loop_
_entity.id
_entity.type
_entity.pdbx_description
1 polymer ?
#
loop_
_entity_poly.entity_id
_entity_poly.type
_entity_poly.pdbx_seq_one_letter_code
_entity_poly.pdbx_strand_id
1 'polypeptide(L)'
;MIDEYVNKLIENLPESSKKLQNIDLVLDGGLFNGSYLVGALYFLKEMERRQYIKIDRISGCSIGSIVGFLYYIDAFDLMPKLYETFNNEFKTKFTLNTIKNLKTFLVGRIPDDICMKVNGKLFICYNHIKRKKKIVKSTYKNVDEIIDTIIKSCYVPLLIDNNVLYKKNTFMA
;
A
#
# COMPACT_ATOMS: atom_id res chain seq x y z
N MET A 1 0.00 -12.82 18.31
CA MET A 1 -0.42 -11.63 19.10
C MET A 1 -1.46 -10.78 18.34
N ILE A 2 -1.17 -10.21 17.12
CA ILE A 2 -2.18 -9.43 16.37
C ILE A 2 -3.37 -10.32 15.95
N ASP A 3 -3.10 -11.54 15.49
CA ASP A 3 -4.12 -12.52 15.10
C ASP A 3 -5.09 -12.83 16.23
N GLU A 4 -4.58 -13.09 17.43
CA GLU A 4 -5.40 -13.39 18.60
C GLU A 4 -6.30 -12.21 18.98
N TYR A 5 -5.74 -10.98 18.95
CA TYR A 5 -6.50 -9.78 19.24
C TYR A 5 -7.60 -9.54 18.20
N VAL A 6 -7.27 -9.66 16.92
CA VAL A 6 -8.22 -9.48 15.82
C VAL A 6 -9.31 -10.55 15.86
N ASN A 7 -8.97 -11.81 16.14
CA ASN A 7 -9.94 -12.89 16.28
C ASN A 7 -10.94 -12.60 17.39
N LYS A 8 -10.46 -12.19 18.58
CA LYS A 8 -11.33 -11.80 19.69
C LYS A 8 -12.27 -10.63 19.35
N LEU A 9 -11.78 -9.64 18.61
CA LEU A 9 -12.63 -8.52 18.16
C LEU A 9 -13.76 -9.02 17.26
N ILE A 10 -13.45 -9.88 16.29
CA ILE A 10 -14.44 -10.38 15.33
C ILE A 10 -15.43 -11.34 15.99
N GLU A 11 -14.99 -12.18 16.93
CA GLU A 11 -15.86 -13.09 17.69
C GLU A 11 -16.93 -12.35 18.50
N ASN A 12 -16.68 -11.10 18.87
CA ASN A 12 -17.64 -10.25 19.57
C ASN A 12 -18.56 -9.44 18.63
N LEU A 13 -18.40 -9.58 17.31
CA LEU A 13 -19.32 -8.94 16.37
C LEU A 13 -20.63 -9.72 16.31
N PRO A 14 -21.78 -9.02 16.04
CA PRO A 14 -23.04 -9.70 15.74
C PRO A 14 -22.85 -10.65 14.54
N GLU A 15 -23.70 -11.66 14.46
CA GLU A 15 -23.70 -12.56 13.29
C GLU A 15 -23.76 -11.76 11.99
N SER A 16 -22.98 -12.19 10.99
CA SER A 16 -22.94 -11.56 9.68
C SER A 16 -24.35 -11.46 9.08
N SER A 17 -24.73 -10.27 8.61
CA SER A 17 -25.97 -10.11 7.88
C SER A 17 -25.97 -10.97 6.62
N LYS A 18 -27.13 -11.52 6.22
CA LYS A 18 -27.26 -12.33 4.99
C LYS A 18 -26.82 -11.60 3.71
N LYS A 19 -26.72 -10.26 3.75
CA LYS A 19 -26.29 -9.42 2.62
C LYS A 19 -24.86 -8.91 2.89
N LEU A 20 -23.92 -9.43 2.11
CA LEU A 20 -22.54 -8.97 2.11
C LEU A 20 -22.45 -7.50 1.72
N GLN A 21 -21.80 -6.68 2.55
CA GLN A 21 -21.57 -5.26 2.26
C GLN A 21 -20.27 -5.09 1.46
N ASN A 22 -20.39 -4.47 0.30
CA ASN A 22 -19.23 -4.06 -0.49
C ASN A 22 -18.72 -2.71 0.02
N ILE A 23 -17.42 -2.61 0.26
CA ILE A 23 -16.77 -1.38 0.70
C ILE A 23 -15.59 -1.02 -0.18
N ASP A 24 -15.38 0.27 -0.36
CA ASP A 24 -14.18 0.85 -0.96
C ASP A 24 -13.34 1.50 0.14
N LEU A 25 -12.02 1.32 0.07
CA LEU A 25 -11.10 1.87 1.05
C LEU A 25 -10.28 3.00 0.45
N VAL A 26 -10.08 4.06 1.23
CA VAL A 26 -9.14 5.14 0.90
C VAL A 26 -8.07 5.17 1.98
N LEU A 27 -6.82 4.91 1.57
CA LEU A 27 -5.65 4.86 2.44
C LEU A 27 -4.83 6.13 2.23
N ASP A 28 -4.77 6.94 3.27
CA ASP A 28 -4.02 8.19 3.23
C ASP A 28 -2.51 7.97 3.29
N GLY A 29 -1.74 9.02 3.03
CA GLY A 29 -0.29 9.07 3.16
C GLY A 29 0.16 9.23 4.60
N GLY A 30 1.46 9.47 4.77
CA GLY A 30 2.09 9.68 6.07
C GLY A 30 2.95 8.48 6.47
N LEU A 31 4.25 8.58 6.19
CA LEU A 31 5.21 7.47 6.28
C LEU A 31 5.04 6.59 7.52
N PHE A 32 4.96 7.20 8.71
CA PHE A 32 4.90 6.48 9.98
C PHE A 32 3.50 6.00 10.35
N ASN A 33 2.48 6.37 9.59
CA ASN A 33 1.11 5.89 9.78
C ASN A 33 0.87 4.50 9.16
N GLY A 34 1.84 3.97 8.40
CA GLY A 34 1.71 2.68 7.72
C GLY A 34 1.40 1.51 8.66
N SER A 35 1.92 1.51 9.88
CA SER A 35 1.63 0.48 10.88
C SER A 35 0.17 0.46 11.32
N TYR A 36 -0.45 1.64 11.49
CA TYR A 36 -1.88 1.74 11.80
C TYR A 36 -2.73 1.23 10.63
N LEU A 37 -2.37 1.61 9.41
CA LEU A 37 -3.05 1.14 8.20
C LEU A 37 -2.98 -0.39 8.08
N VAL A 38 -1.81 -0.99 8.37
CA VAL A 38 -1.66 -2.45 8.34
C VAL A 38 -2.57 -3.12 9.37
N GLY A 39 -2.60 -2.62 10.60
CA GLY A 39 -3.48 -3.16 11.64
C GLY A 39 -4.96 -3.10 11.25
N ALA A 40 -5.40 -1.96 10.71
CA ALA A 40 -6.76 -1.78 10.24
C ALA A 40 -7.10 -2.71 9.05
N LEU A 41 -6.21 -2.80 8.05
CA LEU A 41 -6.42 -3.67 6.90
C LEU A 41 -6.35 -5.16 7.27
N TYR A 42 -5.52 -5.53 8.24
CA TYR A 42 -5.50 -6.90 8.74
C TYR A 42 -6.86 -7.29 9.35
N PHE A 43 -7.43 -6.44 10.19
CA PHE A 43 -8.77 -6.63 10.74
C PHE A 43 -9.84 -6.74 9.64
N LEU A 44 -9.85 -5.80 8.69
CA LEU A 44 -10.80 -5.81 7.57
C LEU A 44 -10.65 -7.03 6.67
N LYS A 45 -9.42 -7.52 6.48
CA LYS A 45 -9.17 -8.75 5.71
C LYS A 45 -9.71 -9.98 6.41
N GLU A 46 -9.58 -10.07 7.73
CA GLU A 46 -10.20 -11.16 8.50
C GLU A 46 -11.73 -11.07 8.49
N MET A 47 -12.30 -9.86 8.54
CA MET A 47 -13.75 -9.67 8.32
C MET A 47 -14.18 -10.15 6.93
N GLU A 48 -13.40 -9.87 5.90
CA GLU A 48 -13.67 -10.35 4.53
C GLU A 48 -13.59 -11.88 4.45
N ARG A 49 -12.56 -12.50 5.03
CA ARG A 49 -12.43 -13.97 5.10
C ARG A 49 -13.61 -14.64 5.80
N ARG A 50 -14.18 -13.99 6.81
CA ARG A 50 -15.36 -14.47 7.55
C ARG A 50 -16.69 -13.98 6.95
N GLN A 51 -16.66 -13.39 5.74
CA GLN A 51 -17.85 -12.96 4.97
C GLN A 51 -18.72 -11.91 5.65
N TYR A 52 -18.15 -11.04 6.49
CA TYR A 52 -18.84 -9.85 7.00
C TYR A 52 -18.91 -8.73 5.97
N ILE A 53 -17.84 -8.55 5.22
CA ILE A 53 -17.68 -7.50 4.21
C ILE A 53 -17.00 -8.07 2.96
N LYS A 54 -17.02 -7.29 1.89
CA LYS A 54 -16.17 -7.49 0.72
C LYS A 54 -15.49 -6.18 0.35
N ILE A 55 -14.18 -6.19 0.23
CA ILE A 55 -13.42 -5.03 -0.21
C ILE A 55 -13.34 -5.07 -1.74
N ASP A 56 -14.05 -4.13 -2.38
CA ASP A 56 -14.10 -4.06 -3.83
C ASP A 56 -12.88 -3.31 -4.38
N ARG A 57 -12.53 -2.16 -3.79
CA ARG A 57 -11.45 -1.29 -4.28
C ARG A 57 -10.66 -0.70 -3.14
N ILE A 58 -9.38 -0.50 -3.40
CA ILE A 58 -8.47 0.22 -2.50
C ILE A 58 -7.83 1.36 -3.28
N SER A 59 -7.95 2.59 -2.77
CA SER A 59 -7.23 3.75 -3.26
C SER A 59 -6.16 4.15 -2.25
N GLY A 60 -4.90 4.27 -2.68
CA GLY A 60 -3.78 4.59 -1.81
C GLY A 60 -2.91 5.73 -2.33
N CYS A 61 -2.37 6.52 -1.41
CA CYS A 61 -1.37 7.53 -1.67
C CYS A 61 -0.14 7.28 -0.77
N SER A 62 1.07 7.42 -1.31
CA SER A 62 2.32 7.23 -0.56
C SER A 62 2.34 5.88 0.18
N ILE A 63 2.56 5.86 1.50
CA ILE A 63 2.55 4.62 2.30
C ILE A 63 1.23 3.84 2.13
N GLY A 64 0.10 4.52 1.94
CA GLY A 64 -1.18 3.89 1.67
C GLY A 64 -1.18 3.07 0.37
N SER A 65 -0.39 3.45 -0.63
CA SER A 65 -0.22 2.66 -1.86
C SER A 65 0.59 1.39 -1.63
N ILE A 66 1.60 1.43 -0.76
CA ILE A 66 2.38 0.25 -0.35
C ILE A 66 1.47 -0.71 0.41
N VAL A 67 0.79 -0.23 1.45
CA VAL A 67 -0.06 -1.06 2.30
C VAL A 67 -1.24 -1.65 1.51
N GLY A 68 -1.85 -0.86 0.60
CA GLY A 68 -2.88 -1.34 -0.30
C GLY A 68 -2.38 -2.45 -1.24
N PHE A 69 -1.14 -2.37 -1.72
CA PHE A 69 -0.54 -3.44 -2.52
C PHE A 69 -0.25 -4.69 -1.68
N LEU A 70 0.27 -4.52 -0.45
CA LEU A 70 0.49 -5.63 0.49
C LEU A 70 -0.80 -6.40 0.80
N TYR A 71 -1.95 -5.71 0.85
CA TYR A 71 -3.26 -6.34 0.99
C TYR A 71 -3.53 -7.35 -0.14
N TYR A 72 -3.29 -6.97 -1.40
CA TYR A 72 -3.56 -7.83 -2.56
C TYR A 72 -2.60 -9.01 -2.72
N ILE A 73 -1.37 -8.88 -2.22
CA ILE A 73 -0.37 -9.97 -2.24
C ILE A 73 -0.33 -10.78 -0.94
N ASP A 74 -1.21 -10.47 0.02
CA ASP A 74 -1.26 -11.12 1.33
C ASP A 74 0.07 -11.12 2.09
N ALA A 75 0.72 -9.97 2.16
CA ALA A 75 2.09 -9.85 2.65
C ALA A 75 2.25 -8.77 3.74
N PHE A 76 1.28 -8.65 4.65
CA PHE A 76 1.37 -7.70 5.78
C PHE A 76 2.51 -8.02 6.74
N ASP A 77 2.95 -9.27 6.82
CA ASP A 77 4.10 -9.73 7.60
C ASP A 77 5.41 -9.07 7.18
N LEU A 78 5.49 -8.49 5.98
CA LEU A 78 6.67 -7.73 5.53
C LEU A 78 6.73 -6.32 6.12
N MET A 79 5.63 -5.79 6.63
CA MET A 79 5.56 -4.40 7.08
C MET A 79 6.50 -4.07 8.26
N PRO A 80 6.66 -4.91 9.29
CA PRO A 80 7.62 -4.66 10.36
C PRO A 80 9.04 -4.45 9.85
N LYS A 81 9.50 -5.29 8.92
CA LYS A 81 10.83 -5.20 8.32
C LYS A 81 10.98 -3.95 7.44
N LEU A 82 9.96 -3.64 6.63
CA LEU A 82 9.95 -2.42 5.83
C LEU A 82 10.00 -1.18 6.72
N TYR A 83 9.17 -1.14 7.77
CA TYR A 83 9.12 -0.04 8.71
C TYR A 83 10.46 0.16 9.45
N GLU A 84 11.05 -0.91 9.96
CA GLU A 84 12.36 -0.87 10.60
C GLU A 84 13.44 -0.31 9.66
N THR A 85 13.44 -0.79 8.41
CA THR A 85 14.40 -0.35 7.40
C THR A 85 14.25 1.14 7.10
N PHE A 86 13.01 1.61 6.85
CA PHE A 86 12.74 3.03 6.60
C PHE A 86 13.07 3.91 7.79
N ASN A 87 12.71 3.48 9.00
CA ASN A 87 12.98 4.22 10.24
C ASN A 87 14.47 4.34 10.50
N ASN A 88 15.24 3.25 10.34
CA ASN A 88 16.69 3.26 10.51
C ASN A 88 17.37 4.13 9.46
N GLU A 89 16.98 4.03 8.20
CA GLU A 89 17.53 4.87 7.14
C GLU A 89 17.23 6.35 7.39
N PHE A 90 16.01 6.67 7.77
CA PHE A 90 15.60 8.05 8.08
C PHE A 90 16.37 8.61 9.28
N LYS A 91 16.49 7.86 10.37
CA LYS A 91 17.20 8.30 11.59
C LYS A 91 18.70 8.46 11.37
N THR A 92 19.33 7.61 10.55
CA THR A 92 20.79 7.61 10.38
C THR A 92 21.28 8.48 9.24
N LYS A 93 20.50 8.59 8.15
CA LYS A 93 20.92 9.26 6.91
C LYS A 93 19.98 10.38 6.48
N PHE A 94 18.86 10.56 7.17
CA PHE A 94 17.80 11.49 6.83
C PHE A 94 17.33 11.32 5.38
N THR A 95 17.20 10.08 4.92
CA THR A 95 16.78 9.70 3.56
C THR A 95 15.85 8.49 3.61
N LEU A 96 15.14 8.24 2.51
CA LEU A 96 14.25 7.09 2.30
C LEU A 96 14.55 6.41 0.96
N ASN A 97 15.81 6.36 0.55
CA ASN A 97 16.23 5.81 -0.72
C ASN A 97 15.85 4.33 -0.90
N THR A 98 15.73 3.59 0.20
CA THR A 98 15.29 2.19 0.21
C THR A 98 13.92 1.97 -0.47
N ILE A 99 13.07 2.99 -0.52
CA ILE A 99 11.78 2.92 -1.27
C ILE A 99 12.01 2.55 -2.75
N LYS A 100 13.11 2.98 -3.35
CA LYS A 100 13.45 2.66 -4.74
C LYS A 100 13.72 1.16 -4.95
N ASN A 101 14.06 0.46 -3.88
CA ASN A 101 14.34 -0.97 -3.86
C ASN A 101 13.14 -1.79 -3.36
N LEU A 102 11.93 -1.20 -3.33
CA LEU A 102 10.73 -1.87 -2.82
C LEU A 102 10.52 -3.26 -3.43
N LYS A 103 10.79 -3.42 -4.73
CA LYS A 103 10.67 -4.71 -5.42
C LYS A 103 11.49 -5.82 -4.75
N THR A 104 12.69 -5.50 -4.26
CA THR A 104 13.59 -6.47 -3.61
C THR A 104 12.98 -7.04 -2.32
N PHE A 105 12.23 -6.23 -1.56
CA PHE A 105 11.52 -6.71 -0.36
C PHE A 105 10.35 -7.64 -0.68
N LEU A 106 9.85 -7.57 -1.91
CA LEU A 106 8.66 -8.30 -2.36
C LEU A 106 8.99 -9.53 -3.22
N VAL A 107 10.28 -9.82 -3.41
CA VAL A 107 10.71 -11.00 -4.19
C VAL A 107 10.12 -12.27 -3.57
N GLY A 108 9.57 -13.13 -4.43
CA GLY A 108 8.94 -14.40 -4.03
C GLY A 108 7.58 -14.27 -3.35
N ARG A 109 7.06 -13.04 -3.18
CA ARG A 109 5.75 -12.81 -2.56
C ARG A 109 4.69 -12.31 -3.55
N ILE A 110 5.09 -11.90 -4.73
CA ILE A 110 4.19 -11.36 -5.75
C ILE A 110 3.70 -12.51 -6.62
N PRO A 111 2.39 -12.79 -6.64
CA PRO A 111 1.83 -13.83 -7.52
C PRO A 111 1.94 -13.44 -9.00
N ASP A 112 2.08 -14.41 -9.90
CA ASP A 112 2.17 -14.19 -11.34
C ASP A 112 0.93 -13.50 -11.91
N ASP A 113 -0.25 -13.77 -11.32
CA ASP A 113 -1.54 -13.21 -11.72
C ASP A 113 -1.88 -11.85 -11.08
N ILE A 114 -0.92 -11.20 -10.40
CA ILE A 114 -1.17 -9.99 -9.61
C ILE A 114 -1.82 -8.87 -10.42
N CYS A 115 -1.43 -8.68 -11.69
CA CYS A 115 -2.03 -7.66 -12.53
C CYS A 115 -3.53 -7.87 -12.73
N MET A 116 -3.98 -9.12 -12.86
CA MET A 116 -5.41 -9.44 -12.95
C MET A 116 -6.13 -9.14 -11.63
N LYS A 117 -5.48 -9.37 -10.49
CA LYS A 117 -6.05 -9.11 -9.17
C LYS A 117 -6.21 -7.64 -8.86
N VAL A 118 -5.26 -6.78 -9.31
CA VAL A 118 -5.23 -5.36 -8.93
C VAL A 118 -5.81 -4.42 -9.98
N ASN A 119 -5.92 -4.82 -11.25
CA ASN A 119 -6.46 -3.96 -12.31
C ASN A 119 -7.93 -3.62 -12.04
N GLY A 120 -8.22 -2.31 -12.02
CA GLY A 120 -9.53 -1.78 -11.68
C GLY A 120 -9.89 -1.86 -10.18
N LYS A 121 -8.98 -2.34 -9.33
CA LYS A 121 -9.21 -2.52 -7.89
C LYS A 121 -8.21 -1.75 -7.03
N LEU A 122 -6.94 -1.68 -7.40
CA LEU A 122 -5.93 -0.88 -6.72
C LEU A 122 -5.72 0.43 -7.48
N PHE A 123 -6.06 1.54 -6.84
CA PHE A 123 -5.93 2.91 -7.36
C PHE A 123 -4.77 3.60 -6.67
N ILE A 124 -3.73 4.00 -7.40
CA ILE A 124 -2.55 4.67 -6.85
C ILE A 124 -2.51 6.11 -7.36
N CYS A 125 -2.42 7.06 -6.41
CA CYS A 125 -2.39 8.48 -6.70
C CYS A 125 -0.95 9.02 -6.66
N TYR A 126 -0.61 9.90 -7.60
CA TYR A 126 0.63 10.68 -7.60
C TYR A 126 0.46 11.98 -8.41
N ASN A 127 1.36 12.94 -8.21
CA ASN A 127 1.32 14.20 -8.93
C ASN A 127 2.26 14.20 -10.14
N HIS A 128 1.78 14.67 -11.26
CA HIS A 128 2.58 14.92 -12.46
C HIS A 128 2.91 16.42 -12.56
N ILE A 129 4.10 16.82 -12.12
CA ILE A 129 4.46 18.21 -11.90
C ILE A 129 4.38 19.05 -13.19
N LYS A 130 5.01 18.60 -14.28
CA LYS A 130 4.99 19.34 -15.55
C LYS A 130 3.58 19.57 -16.10
N ARG A 131 2.68 18.61 -15.89
CA ARG A 131 1.28 18.72 -16.35
C ARG A 131 0.37 19.35 -15.31
N LYS A 132 0.88 19.67 -14.11
CA LYS A 132 0.11 20.19 -12.97
C LYS A 132 -1.18 19.39 -12.72
N LYS A 133 -1.07 18.06 -12.77
CA LYS A 133 -2.22 17.16 -12.65
C LYS A 133 -1.95 16.06 -11.64
N LYS A 134 -2.95 15.79 -10.81
CA LYS A 134 -3.03 14.56 -10.02
C LYS A 134 -3.41 13.41 -10.97
N ILE A 135 -2.63 12.34 -10.93
CA ILE A 135 -2.89 11.11 -11.68
C ILE A 135 -3.40 10.05 -10.69
N VAL A 136 -4.45 9.38 -11.07
CA VAL A 136 -4.95 8.19 -10.39
C VAL A 136 -4.82 7.03 -11.38
N LYS A 137 -3.96 6.07 -11.06
CA LYS A 137 -3.71 4.93 -11.92
C LYS A 137 -4.28 3.66 -11.30
N SER A 138 -5.01 2.88 -12.10
CA SER A 138 -5.65 1.63 -11.67
C SER A 138 -5.48 0.48 -12.68
N THR A 139 -4.67 0.68 -13.72
CA THR A 139 -4.43 -0.34 -14.74
C THR A 139 -2.93 -0.50 -14.95
N TYR A 140 -2.45 -1.72 -14.87
CA TYR A 140 -1.02 -2.05 -14.87
C TYR A 140 -0.76 -3.20 -15.86
N LYS A 141 0.29 -3.05 -16.66
CA LYS A 141 0.69 -4.04 -17.68
C LYS A 141 1.49 -5.20 -17.06
N ASN A 142 2.27 -4.89 -16.03
CA ASN A 142 3.15 -5.85 -15.35
C ASN A 142 3.47 -5.37 -13.94
N VAL A 143 4.16 -6.21 -13.17
CA VAL A 143 4.60 -5.93 -11.81
C VAL A 143 5.49 -4.68 -11.72
N ASP A 144 6.39 -4.51 -12.68
CA ASP A 144 7.31 -3.36 -12.68
C ASP A 144 6.56 -2.03 -12.79
N GLU A 145 5.47 -2.00 -13.54
CA GLU A 145 4.62 -0.82 -13.63
C GLU A 145 3.85 -0.54 -12.34
N ILE A 146 3.42 -1.57 -11.60
CA ILE A 146 2.81 -1.41 -10.28
C ILE A 146 3.83 -0.78 -9.33
N ILE A 147 5.01 -1.39 -9.21
CA ILE A 147 6.08 -0.94 -8.31
C ILE A 147 6.54 0.48 -8.67
N ASP A 148 6.76 0.78 -9.94
CA ASP A 148 7.12 2.13 -10.40
C ASP A 148 6.03 3.17 -10.05
N THR A 149 4.76 2.78 -10.12
CA THR A 149 3.65 3.66 -9.75
C THR A 149 3.60 3.90 -8.24
N ILE A 150 3.87 2.87 -7.42
CA ILE A 150 4.00 3.00 -5.97
C ILE A 150 5.16 3.94 -5.62
N ILE A 151 6.34 3.74 -6.24
CA ILE A 151 7.51 4.60 -6.02
C ILE A 151 7.19 6.06 -6.38
N LYS A 152 6.50 6.32 -7.50
CA LYS A 152 6.03 7.67 -7.85
C LYS A 152 5.13 8.28 -6.79
N SER A 153 4.23 7.48 -6.23
CA SER A 153 3.32 7.90 -5.16
C SER A 153 4.04 8.18 -3.84
N CYS A 154 5.17 7.51 -3.59
CA CYS A 154 5.98 7.68 -2.38
C CYS A 154 7.12 8.70 -2.53
N TYR A 155 7.29 9.29 -3.71
CA TYR A 155 8.45 10.11 -3.99
C TYR A 155 8.36 11.50 -3.36
N VAL A 156 9.04 11.67 -2.23
CA VAL A 156 9.18 12.96 -1.55
C VAL A 156 10.47 13.64 -2.06
N PRO A 157 10.38 14.87 -2.59
CA PRO A 157 11.54 15.63 -3.08
C PRO A 157 12.67 15.68 -2.05
N LEU A 158 13.90 15.54 -2.52
CA LEU A 158 15.15 15.58 -1.74
C LEU A 158 15.32 14.43 -0.74
N LEU A 159 14.24 13.83 -0.25
CA LEU A 159 14.29 12.81 0.79
C LEU A 159 14.64 11.42 0.24
N ILE A 160 14.27 11.13 -1.01
CA ILE A 160 14.47 9.80 -1.60
C ILE A 160 15.89 9.64 -2.17
N ASP A 161 16.36 10.58 -2.97
CA ASP A 161 17.65 10.49 -3.67
C ASP A 161 18.30 11.84 -3.98
N ASN A 162 18.06 12.83 -3.12
CA ASN A 162 18.53 14.22 -3.30
C ASN A 162 18.08 14.91 -4.61
N ASN A 163 17.14 14.32 -5.33
CA ASN A 163 16.52 14.95 -6.50
C ASN A 163 15.16 15.55 -6.13
N VAL A 164 14.79 16.61 -6.83
CA VAL A 164 13.47 17.24 -6.65
C VAL A 164 12.37 16.41 -7.31
N LEU A 165 12.68 15.70 -8.40
CA LEU A 165 11.70 14.99 -9.21
C LEU A 165 12.15 13.55 -9.48
N TYR A 166 11.23 12.60 -9.41
CA TYR A 166 11.46 11.23 -9.82
C TYR A 166 11.70 11.12 -11.33
N LYS A 167 12.72 10.32 -11.72
CA LYS A 167 13.13 10.10 -13.12
C LYS A 167 13.34 11.43 -13.91
N LYS A 168 14.12 12.33 -13.34
CA LYS A 168 14.58 13.61 -13.92
C LYS A 168 13.50 14.61 -14.34
N ASN A 169 12.22 14.28 -14.27
CA ASN A 169 11.28 15.18 -14.95
C ASN A 169 9.90 15.37 -14.32
N THR A 170 9.31 14.49 -13.45
CA THR A 170 7.87 14.57 -13.60
C THR A 170 6.98 14.23 -12.41
N PHE A 171 7.44 13.48 -11.40
CA PHE A 171 6.53 12.91 -10.41
C PHE A 171 6.94 13.22 -8.97
N MET A 172 5.96 13.43 -8.10
CA MET A 172 6.10 13.49 -6.65
C MET A 172 4.82 12.96 -5.98
N ALA A 173 4.97 12.63 -4.67
CA ALA A 173 3.90 12.19 -3.79
C ALA A 173 2.72 13.18 -3.73
#